data_712e42ac1adc08b106f59488e1e0ed04
#
_entry.id   712e42ac1adc08b106f59488e1e0ed04
#
_cell.length_a   1.000
_cell.length_b   1.000
_cell.length_c   1.000
_cell.angle_alpha   90.00
_cell.angle_beta   90.00
_cell.angle_gamma   90.00
#
_symmetry.space_group_name_H-M   'P 1'
#
loop_
_entity.id
_entity.type
_entity.pdbx_description
1 polymer ?
#
loop_
_entity_poly.entity_id
_entity_poly.type
_entity_poly.pdbx_seq_one_letter_code
_entity_poly.pdbx_strand_id
1 'polypeptide(L)'
;MSGIDIHGDEVRASGVTVKLTNTGKVLFPADNITKGELIEYYGHVAGWMLPYLRDRPIAMARFPDGIAHQRIFQKNPADYFPDWVRRVEVKKQGGTLRHVVCDKAATLVYLANQACIEFHVFLSQVGSLECPDQVVVDFDPAGPDDFDAARRCALWLRDLLTGELNLTCYVKTTGGKGLHVHLPLNRHEDFEEARGFARDAANVLVARHPSVVTTEQRKDGRGGRVYADIMRDSYAQTVVAPYSVRARPGAHVATPLHWEEAADPGLTPARFTLRTLGERLAGTPDPWAGMSRHRYDVATARRRLAGLS
;
A
#
# COMPACT_ATOMS: atom_id res chain seq x y z
N MET A 1 12.91 -11.86 -14.32
CA MET A 1 13.14 -12.72 -13.14
C MET A 1 14.19 -12.02 -12.30
N SER A 2 13.86 -11.58 -11.09
CA SER A 2 14.85 -11.01 -10.16
C SER A 2 15.73 -12.16 -9.69
N GLY A 3 17.01 -12.17 -10.10
CA GLY A 3 17.97 -13.16 -9.65
C GLY A 3 18.24 -13.01 -8.15
N ILE A 4 17.45 -13.71 -7.36
CA ILE A 4 17.60 -13.84 -5.93
C ILE A 4 17.99 -15.28 -5.67
N ASP A 5 19.22 -15.47 -5.20
CA ASP A 5 19.76 -16.77 -4.84
C ASP A 5 19.88 -16.85 -3.31
N ILE A 6 19.22 -17.82 -2.72
CA ILE A 6 19.27 -18.08 -1.26
C ILE A 6 20.19 -19.26 -1.03
N HIS A 7 21.29 -19.04 -0.32
CA HIS A 7 22.27 -20.06 0.04
C HIS A 7 22.53 -20.04 1.55
N GLY A 8 21.92 -21.01 2.26
CA GLY A 8 22.06 -21.10 3.72
C GLY A 8 21.70 -19.79 4.42
N ASP A 9 22.68 -19.17 5.08
CA ASP A 9 22.51 -17.93 5.85
C ASP A 9 22.76 -16.66 5.01
N GLU A 10 22.76 -16.72 3.68
CA GLU A 10 23.01 -15.58 2.81
C GLU A 10 22.04 -15.55 1.64
N VAL A 11 21.68 -14.33 1.24
CA VAL A 11 20.92 -14.06 0.02
C VAL A 11 21.72 -13.17 -0.89
N ARG A 12 21.91 -13.58 -2.15
CA ARG A 12 22.45 -12.72 -3.22
C ARG A 12 21.29 -12.09 -3.98
N ALA A 13 21.25 -10.76 -4.00
CA ALA A 13 20.23 -10.01 -4.70
C ALA A 13 20.79 -8.67 -5.19
N SER A 14 20.49 -8.28 -6.43
CA SER A 14 20.92 -6.98 -7.02
C SER A 14 22.41 -6.69 -6.84
N GLY A 15 23.29 -7.69 -6.95
CA GLY A 15 24.73 -7.55 -6.78
C GLY A 15 25.22 -7.37 -5.33
N VAL A 16 24.34 -7.54 -4.35
CA VAL A 16 24.64 -7.43 -2.92
C VAL A 16 24.42 -8.77 -2.25
N THR A 17 25.32 -9.15 -1.33
CA THR A 17 25.12 -10.29 -0.42
C THR A 17 24.56 -9.77 0.90
N VAL A 18 23.39 -10.29 1.28
CA VAL A 18 22.73 -9.99 2.55
C VAL A 18 22.87 -11.19 3.47
N LYS A 19 23.56 -11.01 4.59
CA LYS A 19 23.70 -12.04 5.63
C LYS A 19 22.40 -12.11 6.42
N LEU A 20 21.82 -13.31 6.50
CA LEU A 20 20.59 -13.57 7.23
C LEU A 20 20.88 -13.89 8.71
N THR A 21 19.94 -13.57 9.57
CA THR A 21 20.04 -13.84 11.01
C THR A 21 18.72 -14.36 11.54
N ASN A 22 18.78 -15.35 12.44
CA ASN A 22 17.60 -15.87 13.15
C ASN A 22 16.43 -16.20 12.21
N THR A 23 16.67 -16.85 11.08
CA THR A 23 15.66 -17.20 10.07
C THR A 23 14.56 -18.10 10.62
N GLY A 24 14.89 -18.97 11.58
CA GLY A 24 13.92 -19.83 12.29
C GLY A 24 13.04 -19.11 13.32
N LYS A 25 13.25 -17.79 13.58
CA LYS A 25 12.41 -17.05 14.55
C LYS A 25 10.98 -16.97 14.04
N VAL A 26 10.02 -17.44 14.83
CA VAL A 26 8.58 -17.36 14.53
C VAL A 26 8.12 -15.91 14.70
N LEU A 27 7.59 -15.32 13.62
CA LEU A 27 7.03 -13.96 13.62
C LEU A 27 5.50 -13.96 13.73
N PHE A 28 4.83 -15.01 13.24
CA PHE A 28 3.37 -15.17 13.33
C PHE A 28 3.07 -16.47 14.11
N PRO A 29 2.86 -16.38 15.41
CA PRO A 29 2.73 -17.58 16.25
C PRO A 29 1.54 -18.48 15.87
N ALA A 30 0.38 -17.89 15.53
CA ALA A 30 -0.82 -18.64 15.16
C ALA A 30 -0.65 -19.46 13.87
N ASP A 31 0.19 -18.98 12.95
CA ASP A 31 0.39 -19.57 11.63
C ASP A 31 1.73 -20.32 11.53
N ASN A 32 2.54 -20.26 12.58
CA ASN A 32 3.91 -20.76 12.62
C ASN A 32 4.76 -20.27 11.43
N ILE A 33 4.59 -18.97 11.07
CA ILE A 33 5.36 -18.33 9.98
C ILE A 33 6.63 -17.76 10.58
N THR A 34 7.76 -18.14 9.98
CA THR A 34 9.10 -17.74 10.40
C THR A 34 9.59 -16.47 9.70
N LYS A 35 10.67 -15.90 10.22
CA LYS A 35 11.37 -14.80 9.55
C LYS A 35 11.99 -15.24 8.21
N GLY A 36 12.42 -16.50 8.11
CA GLY A 36 12.90 -17.08 6.86
C GLY A 36 11.82 -17.03 5.77
N GLU A 37 10.62 -17.51 6.06
CA GLU A 37 9.48 -17.46 5.12
C GLU A 37 9.12 -16.02 4.71
N LEU A 38 9.20 -15.06 5.65
CA LEU A 38 8.99 -13.64 5.33
C LEU A 38 10.06 -13.11 4.36
N ILE A 39 11.33 -13.47 4.55
CA ILE A 39 12.44 -13.09 3.68
C ILE A 39 12.27 -13.70 2.29
N GLU A 40 11.94 -14.99 2.21
CA GLU A 40 11.68 -15.70 0.96
C GLU A 40 10.51 -15.06 0.20
N TYR A 41 9.42 -14.78 0.90
CA TYR A 41 8.27 -14.08 0.32
C TYR A 41 8.69 -12.76 -0.33
N TYR A 42 9.36 -11.87 0.41
CA TYR A 42 9.76 -10.57 -0.13
C TYR A 42 10.81 -10.69 -1.24
N GLY A 43 11.63 -11.72 -1.21
CA GLY A 43 12.50 -12.09 -2.31
C GLY A 43 11.71 -12.44 -3.57
N HIS A 44 10.74 -13.32 -3.45
CA HIS A 44 9.92 -13.78 -4.57
C HIS A 44 9.07 -12.65 -5.19
N VAL A 45 8.43 -11.82 -4.36
CA VAL A 45 7.56 -10.74 -4.87
C VAL A 45 8.31 -9.47 -5.28
N ALA A 46 9.63 -9.43 -5.13
CA ALA A 46 10.42 -8.23 -5.40
C ALA A 46 10.18 -7.67 -6.82
N GLY A 47 10.06 -8.52 -7.82
CA GLY A 47 9.80 -8.10 -9.21
C GLY A 47 8.46 -7.37 -9.38
N TRP A 48 7.44 -7.76 -8.64
CA TRP A 48 6.11 -7.12 -8.64
C TRP A 48 6.02 -5.92 -7.71
N MET A 49 6.70 -5.97 -6.56
CA MET A 49 6.61 -4.94 -5.53
C MET A 49 7.47 -3.71 -5.80
N LEU A 50 8.70 -3.90 -6.28
CA LEU A 50 9.67 -2.81 -6.47
C LEU A 50 9.21 -1.68 -7.39
N PRO A 51 8.46 -1.91 -8.48
CA PRO A 51 7.93 -0.82 -9.30
C PRO A 51 7.11 0.20 -8.50
N TYR A 52 6.44 -0.23 -7.42
CA TYR A 52 5.61 0.61 -6.55
C TYR A 52 6.34 1.21 -5.36
N LEU A 53 7.56 0.73 -5.07
CA LEU A 53 8.44 1.26 -4.02
C LEU A 53 9.49 2.22 -4.57
N ARG A 54 9.79 2.12 -5.89
CA ARG A 54 10.90 2.87 -6.51
C ARG A 54 10.73 4.36 -6.30
N ASP A 55 11.84 4.99 -5.86
CA ASP A 55 11.90 6.43 -5.60
C ASP A 55 10.88 6.94 -4.56
N ARG A 56 10.36 6.06 -3.69
CA ARG A 56 9.45 6.47 -2.62
C ARG A 56 10.10 6.33 -1.26
N PRO A 57 10.01 7.35 -0.40
CA PRO A 57 10.32 7.18 1.01
C PRO A 57 9.37 6.15 1.61
N ILE A 58 9.89 5.28 2.46
CA ILE A 58 9.07 4.28 3.15
C ILE A 58 9.13 4.46 4.67
N ALA A 59 8.08 4.03 5.35
CA ALA A 59 8.07 3.74 6.78
C ALA A 59 7.95 2.22 6.97
N MET A 60 8.65 1.70 7.96
CA MET A 60 8.78 0.29 8.26
C MET A 60 7.99 -0.05 9.52
N ALA A 61 7.08 -1.03 9.46
CA ALA A 61 6.50 -1.61 10.67
C ALA A 61 7.27 -2.90 10.98
N ARG A 62 8.15 -2.82 11.98
CA ARG A 62 9.02 -3.90 12.41
C ARG A 62 8.45 -4.60 13.64
N PHE A 63 8.63 -5.90 13.67
CA PHE A 63 8.20 -6.77 14.77
C PHE A 63 9.33 -7.73 15.15
N PRO A 64 10.41 -7.22 15.79
CA PRO A 64 11.59 -8.04 16.11
C PRO A 64 11.24 -9.28 16.94
N ASP A 65 10.20 -9.21 17.76
CA ASP A 65 9.75 -10.30 18.63
C ASP A 65 8.44 -10.96 18.16
N GLY A 66 8.05 -10.72 16.90
CA GLY A 66 6.83 -11.26 16.32
C GLY A 66 5.60 -10.38 16.58
N ILE A 67 4.49 -10.68 15.86
CA ILE A 67 3.28 -9.85 15.86
C ILE A 67 2.51 -9.83 17.19
N ALA A 68 2.78 -10.77 18.09
CA ALA A 68 2.20 -10.80 19.43
C ALA A 68 2.84 -9.76 20.37
N HIS A 69 3.95 -9.17 19.97
CA HIS A 69 4.72 -8.21 20.75
C HIS A 69 4.64 -6.78 20.18
N GLN A 70 5.41 -5.86 20.78
CA GLN A 70 5.37 -4.46 20.43
C GLN A 70 5.79 -4.20 18.97
N ARG A 71 4.95 -3.46 18.26
CA ARG A 71 5.24 -2.91 16.94
C ARG A 71 6.18 -1.70 17.07
N ILE A 72 7.23 -1.68 16.26
CA ILE A 72 8.11 -0.53 16.08
C ILE A 72 7.78 0.11 14.72
N PHE A 73 7.09 1.25 14.72
CA PHE A 73 6.85 2.00 13.49
C PHE A 73 8.02 2.96 13.23
N GLN A 74 8.92 2.54 12.36
CA GLN A 74 10.21 3.19 12.14
C GLN A 74 10.22 3.96 10.82
N LYS A 75 10.39 5.28 10.89
CA LYS A 75 10.59 6.15 9.71
C LYS A 75 12.09 6.32 9.41
N ASN A 76 12.88 6.66 10.44
CA ASN A 76 14.32 6.88 10.31
C ASN A 76 15.08 5.54 10.35
N PRO A 77 15.94 5.21 9.36
CA PRO A 77 16.78 4.02 9.43
C PRO A 77 17.71 4.09 10.64
N ALA A 78 18.00 2.95 11.25
CA ALA A 78 19.00 2.87 12.31
C ALA A 78 20.42 3.07 11.74
N ASP A 79 21.35 3.54 12.59
CA ASP A 79 22.71 3.86 12.16
C ASP A 79 23.48 2.64 11.66
N TYR A 80 23.13 1.43 12.13
CA TYR A 80 23.74 0.17 11.68
C TYR A 80 23.25 -0.31 10.30
N PHE A 81 22.28 0.37 9.68
CA PHE A 81 21.85 -0.01 8.34
C PHE A 81 23.01 0.23 7.34
N PRO A 82 23.32 -0.72 6.45
CA PRO A 82 24.41 -0.59 5.50
C PRO A 82 24.28 0.66 4.61
N ASP A 83 25.42 1.22 4.20
CA ASP A 83 25.47 2.41 3.35
C ASP A 83 24.83 2.22 1.97
N TRP A 84 24.80 0.99 1.47
CA TRP A 84 24.15 0.67 0.21
C TRP A 84 22.61 0.72 0.28
N VAL A 85 22.01 0.80 1.48
CA VAL A 85 20.58 1.09 1.65
C VAL A 85 20.36 2.58 1.41
N ARG A 86 19.71 2.89 0.29
CA ARG A 86 19.44 4.27 -0.10
C ARG A 86 18.57 4.98 0.92
N ARG A 87 18.92 6.23 1.21
CA ARG A 87 18.21 7.10 2.15
C ARG A 87 17.87 8.42 1.48
N VAL A 88 16.80 9.06 1.92
CA VAL A 88 16.40 10.40 1.50
C VAL A 88 15.98 11.22 2.71
N GLU A 89 16.28 12.51 2.69
CA GLU A 89 15.79 13.45 3.69
C GLU A 89 14.39 13.95 3.34
N VAL A 90 13.50 13.90 4.32
CA VAL A 90 12.12 14.37 4.24
C VAL A 90 11.94 15.47 5.27
N LYS A 91 11.51 16.64 4.84
CA LYS A 91 11.23 17.77 5.72
C LYS A 91 10.09 17.43 6.69
N LYS A 92 10.17 17.92 7.91
CA LYS A 92 9.09 17.91 8.90
C LYS A 92 9.12 19.22 9.69
N GLN A 93 8.08 19.48 10.45
CA GLN A 93 8.10 20.61 11.38
C GLN A 93 9.29 20.45 12.36
N GLY A 94 10.15 21.45 12.38
CA GLY A 94 11.33 21.47 13.26
C GLY A 94 12.52 20.64 12.78
N GLY A 95 12.64 20.31 11.46
CA GLY A 95 13.83 19.66 10.92
C GLY A 95 13.57 18.68 9.78
N THR A 96 14.42 17.66 9.69
CA THR A 96 14.32 16.59 8.68
C THR A 96 14.28 15.22 9.34
N LEU A 97 13.73 14.24 8.62
CA LEU A 97 13.87 12.81 8.91
C LEU A 97 14.48 12.11 7.71
N ARG A 98 15.40 11.20 7.95
CA ARG A 98 15.88 10.30 6.89
C ARG A 98 14.89 9.15 6.75
N HIS A 99 14.51 8.83 5.51
CA HIS A 99 13.71 7.66 5.18
C HIS A 99 14.50 6.71 4.31
N VAL A 100 14.22 5.43 4.41
CA VAL A 100 14.71 4.43 3.46
C VAL A 100 13.96 4.59 2.14
N VAL A 101 14.68 4.41 1.02
CA VAL A 101 14.12 4.20 -0.31
C VAL A 101 14.42 2.77 -0.72
N CYS A 102 13.38 1.97 -0.93
CA CYS A 102 13.52 0.56 -1.30
C CYS A 102 13.40 0.42 -2.83
N ASP A 103 14.54 0.51 -3.53
CA ASP A 103 14.61 0.51 -4.99
C ASP A 103 15.25 -0.75 -5.59
N LYS A 104 15.67 -1.70 -4.76
CA LYS A 104 16.30 -2.96 -5.18
C LYS A 104 15.93 -4.13 -4.26
N ALA A 105 15.95 -5.33 -4.81
CA ALA A 105 15.58 -6.56 -4.09
C ALA A 105 16.45 -6.79 -2.83
N ALA A 106 17.73 -6.46 -2.87
CA ALA A 106 18.59 -6.56 -1.70
C ALA A 106 18.10 -5.71 -0.53
N THR A 107 17.59 -4.49 -0.78
CA THR A 107 17.01 -3.64 0.28
C THR A 107 15.77 -4.28 0.85
N LEU A 108 14.88 -4.81 0.01
CA LEU A 108 13.64 -5.46 0.45
C LEU A 108 13.93 -6.67 1.34
N VAL A 109 14.84 -7.55 0.91
CA VAL A 109 15.31 -8.72 1.67
C VAL A 109 15.99 -8.30 2.99
N TYR A 110 16.86 -7.29 2.95
CA TYR A 110 17.52 -6.77 4.14
C TYR A 110 16.50 -6.26 5.19
N LEU A 111 15.51 -5.49 4.75
CA LEU A 111 14.48 -4.98 5.66
C LEU A 111 13.62 -6.11 6.24
N ALA A 112 13.27 -7.13 5.45
CA ALA A 112 12.59 -8.32 5.94
C ALA A 112 13.44 -9.05 7.00
N ASN A 113 14.76 -9.16 6.77
CA ASN A 113 15.70 -9.72 7.76
C ASN A 113 15.77 -8.88 9.05
N GLN A 114 15.44 -7.57 9.00
CA GLN A 114 15.24 -6.71 10.17
C GLN A 114 13.85 -6.85 10.79
N ALA A 115 13.10 -7.91 10.46
CA ALA A 115 11.71 -8.16 10.86
C ALA A 115 10.75 -7.03 10.48
N CYS A 116 11.00 -6.35 9.36
CA CYS A 116 10.03 -5.45 8.75
C CYS A 116 8.95 -6.29 8.08
N ILE A 117 7.78 -6.36 8.72
CA ILE A 117 6.63 -7.11 8.19
C ILE A 117 5.83 -6.23 7.24
N GLU A 118 5.57 -4.96 7.61
CA GLU A 118 4.78 -4.06 6.77
C GLU A 118 5.64 -2.93 6.20
N PHE A 119 5.49 -2.72 4.91
CA PHE A 119 6.06 -1.59 4.18
C PHE A 119 4.96 -0.57 3.91
N HIS A 120 5.19 0.67 4.32
CA HIS A 120 4.28 1.78 4.07
C HIS A 120 4.99 2.82 3.21
N VAL A 121 4.38 3.22 2.10
CA VAL A 121 4.98 4.10 1.10
C VAL A 121 4.36 5.49 1.09
N PHE A 122 5.14 6.49 0.73
CA PHE A 122 4.65 7.81 0.40
C PHE A 122 3.84 7.79 -0.90
N LEU A 123 2.88 8.72 -1.02
CA LEU A 123 2.13 8.96 -2.25
C LEU A 123 2.86 9.91 -3.21
N SER A 124 4.10 10.28 -2.88
CA SER A 124 5.01 11.09 -3.71
C SER A 124 6.36 10.41 -3.87
N GLN A 125 7.15 10.87 -4.83
CA GLN A 125 8.47 10.33 -5.15
C GLN A 125 9.58 11.30 -4.76
N VAL A 126 10.79 10.76 -4.56
CA VAL A 126 12.02 11.55 -4.41
C VAL A 126 12.17 12.50 -5.60
N GLY A 127 12.47 13.76 -5.33
CA GLY A 127 12.53 14.83 -6.34
C GLY A 127 11.22 15.60 -6.51
N SER A 128 10.09 15.09 -5.96
CA SER A 128 8.78 15.75 -5.98
C SER A 128 7.99 15.37 -4.73
N LEU A 129 8.61 15.54 -3.55
CA LEU A 129 8.02 15.05 -2.28
C LEU A 129 6.75 15.83 -1.88
N GLU A 130 6.60 17.06 -2.32
CA GLU A 130 5.47 17.93 -1.99
C GLU A 130 4.29 17.76 -2.95
N CYS A 131 4.52 17.15 -4.13
CA CYS A 131 3.49 16.89 -5.13
C CYS A 131 3.26 15.38 -5.28
N PRO A 132 2.08 14.87 -4.91
CA PRO A 132 1.78 13.44 -5.03
C PRO A 132 1.66 13.02 -6.49
N ASP A 133 2.03 11.78 -6.79
CA ASP A 133 1.81 11.16 -8.08
C ASP A 133 0.59 10.22 -8.10
N GLN A 134 -0.14 10.19 -7.00
CA GLN A 134 -1.40 9.47 -6.87
C GLN A 134 -2.19 9.99 -5.67
N VAL A 135 -3.51 9.85 -5.72
CA VAL A 135 -4.39 9.94 -4.55
C VAL A 135 -4.98 8.57 -4.25
N VAL A 136 -5.39 8.38 -3.00
CA VAL A 136 -5.94 7.11 -2.52
C VAL A 136 -7.20 7.36 -1.72
N VAL A 137 -8.28 6.68 -2.07
CA VAL A 137 -9.46 6.55 -1.20
C VAL A 137 -9.39 5.19 -0.52
N ASP A 138 -9.27 5.18 0.81
CA ASP A 138 -9.28 3.97 1.63
C ASP A 138 -10.70 3.71 2.14
N PHE A 139 -11.33 2.63 1.69
CA PHE A 139 -12.65 2.22 2.14
C PHE A 139 -12.54 1.30 3.36
N ASP A 140 -12.75 1.90 4.54
CA ASP A 140 -12.73 1.22 5.83
C ASP A 140 -14.14 0.81 6.25
N PRO A 141 -14.50 -0.50 6.24
CA PRO A 141 -15.80 -0.96 6.72
C PRO A 141 -15.93 -0.78 8.24
N ALA A 142 -17.15 -0.66 8.72
CA ALA A 142 -17.44 -0.46 10.14
C ALA A 142 -17.02 -1.66 10.99
N GLY A 143 -17.27 -2.87 10.49
CA GLY A 143 -16.94 -4.14 11.14
C GLY A 143 -16.18 -5.11 10.20
N PRO A 144 -15.70 -6.22 10.73
CA PRO A 144 -15.01 -7.24 9.93
C PRO A 144 -15.92 -7.91 8.89
N ASP A 145 -17.22 -8.00 9.18
CA ASP A 145 -18.22 -8.67 8.32
C ASP A 145 -18.76 -7.73 7.22
N ASP A 146 -18.39 -6.43 7.25
CA ASP A 146 -18.92 -5.41 6.34
C ASP A 146 -18.02 -5.22 5.10
N PHE A 147 -17.12 -6.17 4.79
CA PHE A 147 -16.19 -6.05 3.67
C PHE A 147 -16.91 -5.88 2.32
N ASP A 148 -18.06 -6.53 2.12
CA ASP A 148 -18.87 -6.38 0.90
C ASP A 148 -19.35 -4.94 0.69
N ALA A 149 -19.67 -4.22 1.74
CA ALA A 149 -20.03 -2.81 1.65
C ALA A 149 -18.83 -1.96 1.17
N ALA A 150 -17.62 -2.21 1.69
CA ALA A 150 -16.41 -1.52 1.22
C ALA A 150 -16.09 -1.88 -0.24
N ARG A 151 -16.30 -3.14 -0.64
CA ARG A 151 -16.14 -3.61 -2.02
C ARG A 151 -17.09 -2.87 -2.97
N ARG A 152 -18.37 -2.74 -2.61
CA ARG A 152 -19.35 -1.95 -3.40
C ARG A 152 -18.95 -0.48 -3.51
N CYS A 153 -18.46 0.14 -2.42
CA CYS A 153 -17.98 1.51 -2.45
C CYS A 153 -16.80 1.69 -3.42
N ALA A 154 -15.86 0.74 -3.45
CA ALA A 154 -14.75 0.75 -4.39
C ALA A 154 -15.22 0.65 -5.86
N LEU A 155 -16.23 -0.20 -6.13
CA LEU A 155 -16.84 -0.32 -7.46
C LEU A 155 -17.56 0.96 -7.88
N TRP A 156 -18.32 1.60 -7.00
CA TRP A 156 -18.97 2.89 -7.28
C TRP A 156 -17.96 4.00 -7.55
N LEU A 157 -16.84 4.01 -6.82
CA LEU A 157 -15.77 4.98 -7.11
C LEU A 157 -15.12 4.70 -8.47
N ARG A 158 -14.91 3.44 -8.84
CA ARG A 158 -14.45 3.07 -10.18
C ARG A 158 -15.41 3.59 -11.25
N ASP A 159 -16.70 3.36 -11.08
CA ASP A 159 -17.72 3.74 -12.05
C ASP A 159 -17.77 5.28 -12.22
N LEU A 160 -17.62 6.03 -11.12
CA LEU A 160 -17.46 7.48 -11.17
C LEU A 160 -16.17 7.87 -11.91
N LEU A 161 -15.01 7.35 -11.47
CA LEU A 161 -13.71 7.79 -12.01
C LEU A 161 -13.52 7.34 -13.46
N THR A 162 -13.74 6.06 -13.75
CA THR A 162 -13.47 5.49 -15.08
C THR A 162 -14.66 5.67 -16.02
N GLY A 163 -15.89 5.43 -15.54
CA GLY A 163 -17.08 5.49 -16.37
C GLY A 163 -17.52 6.91 -16.70
N GLU A 164 -17.60 7.79 -15.68
CA GLU A 164 -18.15 9.14 -15.88
C GLU A 164 -17.06 10.18 -16.17
N LEU A 165 -15.89 10.07 -15.48
CA LEU A 165 -14.80 11.05 -15.62
C LEU A 165 -13.73 10.66 -16.64
N ASN A 166 -13.76 9.42 -17.17
CA ASN A 166 -12.74 8.86 -18.05
C ASN A 166 -11.31 8.93 -17.43
N LEU A 167 -11.20 8.54 -16.16
CA LEU A 167 -9.98 8.49 -15.36
C LEU A 167 -9.72 7.05 -14.92
N THR A 168 -8.74 6.38 -15.50
CA THR A 168 -8.37 5.00 -15.13
C THR A 168 -7.85 4.96 -13.69
N CYS A 169 -8.49 4.16 -12.85
CA CYS A 169 -8.10 3.96 -11.46
C CYS A 169 -7.79 2.49 -11.17
N TYR A 170 -7.14 2.25 -10.06
CA TYR A 170 -6.57 0.96 -9.66
C TYR A 170 -7.01 0.57 -8.27
N VAL A 171 -7.22 -0.72 -8.03
CA VAL A 171 -7.74 -1.22 -6.75
C VAL A 171 -6.81 -2.26 -6.15
N LYS A 172 -6.72 -2.28 -4.82
CA LYS A 172 -6.08 -3.37 -4.07
C LYS A 172 -6.80 -3.64 -2.76
N THR A 173 -6.66 -4.88 -2.24
CA THR A 173 -6.97 -5.12 -0.83
C THR A 173 -5.96 -4.40 0.06
N THR A 174 -6.36 -4.02 1.28
CA THR A 174 -5.41 -3.50 2.27
C THR A 174 -4.65 -4.62 2.99
N GLY A 175 -5.02 -5.90 2.76
CA GLY A 175 -4.62 -7.03 3.61
C GLY A 175 -5.09 -6.87 5.06
N GLY A 176 -5.89 -5.85 5.31
CA GLY A 176 -6.59 -5.54 6.56
C GLY A 176 -8.05 -5.95 6.48
N LYS A 177 -8.94 -4.96 6.47
CA LYS A 177 -10.39 -5.13 6.39
C LYS A 177 -11.04 -4.36 5.24
N GLY A 178 -10.31 -3.55 4.49
CA GLY A 178 -10.82 -2.66 3.46
C GLY A 178 -10.10 -2.77 2.12
N LEU A 179 -10.41 -1.82 1.25
CA LEU A 179 -9.82 -1.67 -0.08
C LEU A 179 -9.32 -0.25 -0.29
N HIS A 180 -8.22 -0.12 -1.00
CA HIS A 180 -7.75 1.15 -1.54
C HIS A 180 -8.10 1.27 -3.01
N VAL A 181 -8.61 2.42 -3.43
CA VAL A 181 -8.70 2.83 -4.83
C VAL A 181 -7.68 3.95 -5.07
N HIS A 182 -6.81 3.75 -6.05
CA HIS A 182 -5.73 4.65 -6.40
C HIS A 182 -6.01 5.33 -7.74
N LEU A 183 -5.83 6.63 -7.81
CA LEU A 183 -5.84 7.39 -9.06
C LEU A 183 -4.46 8.02 -9.30
N PRO A 184 -3.78 7.70 -10.43
CA PRO A 184 -2.49 8.30 -10.79
C PRO A 184 -2.61 9.78 -11.13
N LEU A 185 -1.61 10.58 -10.71
CA LEU A 185 -1.54 12.03 -10.95
C LEU A 185 -0.26 12.41 -11.70
N ASN A 186 -0.27 13.62 -12.28
CA ASN A 186 0.85 14.17 -13.06
C ASN A 186 1.96 14.83 -12.22
N ARG A 187 1.77 14.99 -10.89
CA ARG A 187 2.71 15.63 -9.95
C ARG A 187 2.86 17.14 -10.13
N HIS A 188 1.85 17.84 -10.62
CA HIS A 188 1.88 19.29 -10.74
C HIS A 188 1.29 19.97 -9.51
N GLU A 189 0.23 19.39 -8.95
CA GLU A 189 -0.49 19.92 -7.81
C GLU A 189 0.07 19.37 -6.49
N ASP A 190 -0.13 20.11 -5.42
CA ASP A 190 0.26 19.71 -4.07
C ASP A 190 -0.73 18.72 -3.44
N PHE A 191 -0.41 18.27 -2.22
CA PHE A 191 -1.26 17.34 -1.48
C PHE A 191 -2.61 17.92 -1.08
N GLU A 192 -2.74 19.22 -0.90
CA GLU A 192 -4.02 19.82 -0.51
C GLU A 192 -4.98 19.85 -1.70
N GLU A 193 -4.49 20.23 -2.87
CA GLU A 193 -5.26 20.21 -4.11
C GLU A 193 -5.65 18.79 -4.49
N ALA A 194 -4.72 17.84 -4.43
CA ALA A 194 -4.96 16.42 -4.72
C ALA A 194 -5.99 15.80 -3.75
N ARG A 195 -5.85 16.06 -2.44
CA ARG A 195 -6.82 15.63 -1.43
C ARG A 195 -8.18 16.30 -1.61
N GLY A 196 -8.19 17.57 -2.07
CA GLY A 196 -9.41 18.27 -2.43
C GLY A 196 -10.23 17.51 -3.46
N PHE A 197 -9.59 17.03 -4.53
CA PHE A 197 -10.25 16.18 -5.53
C PHE A 197 -10.77 14.87 -4.94
N ALA A 198 -9.94 14.16 -4.15
CA ALA A 198 -10.36 12.90 -3.51
C ALA A 198 -11.59 13.12 -2.60
N ARG A 199 -11.64 14.26 -1.87
CA ARG A 199 -12.79 14.65 -1.04
C ARG A 199 -14.03 14.92 -1.88
N ASP A 200 -13.89 15.65 -2.97
CA ASP A 200 -15.01 15.96 -3.86
C ASP A 200 -15.60 14.67 -4.46
N ALA A 201 -14.74 13.75 -4.92
CA ALA A 201 -15.17 12.43 -5.42
C ALA A 201 -15.86 11.58 -4.34
N ALA A 202 -15.29 11.53 -3.12
CA ALA A 202 -15.91 10.82 -2.00
C ALA A 202 -17.27 11.43 -1.62
N ASN A 203 -17.43 12.75 -1.67
CA ASN A 203 -18.70 13.42 -1.40
C ASN A 203 -19.78 13.08 -2.43
N VAL A 204 -19.42 12.91 -3.72
CA VAL A 204 -20.36 12.41 -4.74
C VAL A 204 -20.88 11.02 -4.37
N LEU A 205 -19.99 10.12 -3.90
CA LEU A 205 -20.42 8.79 -3.44
C LEU A 205 -21.35 8.88 -2.23
N VAL A 206 -21.04 9.74 -1.26
CA VAL A 206 -21.88 9.96 -0.08
C VAL A 206 -23.27 10.50 -0.49
N ALA A 207 -23.32 11.45 -1.42
CA ALA A 207 -24.60 11.99 -1.91
C ALA A 207 -25.45 10.91 -2.62
N ARG A 208 -24.82 10.02 -3.39
CA ARG A 208 -25.51 8.93 -4.12
C ARG A 208 -25.87 7.74 -3.22
N HIS A 209 -25.10 7.48 -2.17
CA HIS A 209 -25.23 6.29 -1.31
C HIS A 209 -25.15 6.63 0.21
N PRO A 210 -25.96 7.58 0.72
CA PRO A 210 -25.81 8.15 2.06
C PRO A 210 -26.01 7.15 3.20
N SER A 211 -26.71 6.04 2.95
CA SER A 211 -26.91 4.97 3.93
C SER A 211 -25.75 3.97 4.03
N VAL A 212 -24.81 3.97 3.07
CA VAL A 212 -23.73 2.97 2.98
C VAL A 212 -22.35 3.56 3.21
N VAL A 213 -22.06 4.75 2.69
CA VAL A 213 -20.74 5.38 2.77
C VAL A 213 -20.79 6.73 3.47
N THR A 214 -19.70 7.10 4.13
CA THR A 214 -19.56 8.37 4.84
C THR A 214 -18.10 8.86 4.77
N THR A 215 -17.92 10.19 4.84
CA THR A 215 -16.63 10.84 5.06
C THR A 215 -16.42 11.25 6.53
N GLU A 216 -17.30 10.83 7.45
CA GLU A 216 -17.18 11.12 8.88
C GLU A 216 -15.99 10.39 9.51
N GLN A 217 -15.05 11.17 10.05
CA GLN A 217 -13.81 10.65 10.63
C GLN A 217 -14.03 9.96 11.98
N ARG A 218 -14.96 10.48 12.79
CA ARG A 218 -15.24 9.94 14.12
C ARG A 218 -16.05 8.64 13.98
N LYS A 219 -15.54 7.58 14.61
CA LYS A 219 -16.15 6.25 14.51
C LYS A 219 -17.60 6.20 14.99
N ASP A 220 -17.90 6.91 16.07
CA ASP A 220 -19.25 7.03 16.64
C ASP A 220 -20.24 7.72 15.70
N GLY A 221 -19.78 8.66 14.86
CA GLY A 221 -20.58 9.34 13.85
C GLY A 221 -20.82 8.56 12.57
N ARG A 222 -20.15 7.43 12.36
CA ARG A 222 -20.25 6.66 11.09
C ARG A 222 -21.55 5.88 10.95
N GLY A 223 -22.21 5.52 12.06
CA GLY A 223 -23.51 4.84 12.05
C GLY A 223 -23.50 3.51 11.26
N GLY A 224 -22.44 2.70 11.38
CA GLY A 224 -22.29 1.44 10.65
C GLY A 224 -21.91 1.57 9.18
N ARG A 225 -21.67 2.78 8.67
CA ARG A 225 -21.31 3.03 7.27
C ARG A 225 -19.82 2.84 7.02
N VAL A 226 -19.48 2.54 5.77
CA VAL A 226 -18.10 2.49 5.29
C VAL A 226 -17.50 3.90 5.32
N TYR A 227 -16.33 4.05 5.91
CA TYR A 227 -15.59 5.30 5.90
C TYR A 227 -14.71 5.40 4.65
N ALA A 228 -14.97 6.42 3.83
CA ALA A 228 -14.10 6.80 2.72
C ALA A 228 -13.00 7.71 3.26
N ASP A 229 -11.87 7.12 3.66
CA ASP A 229 -10.72 7.83 4.22
C ASP A 229 -9.84 8.42 3.11
N ILE A 230 -9.72 9.74 3.09
CA ILE A 230 -8.85 10.52 2.19
C ILE A 230 -7.73 11.22 2.98
N MET A 231 -7.60 10.96 4.28
CA MET A 231 -6.65 11.66 5.14
C MET A 231 -5.21 11.24 4.90
N ARG A 232 -5.01 10.10 4.20
CA ARG A 232 -3.68 9.66 3.78
C ARG A 232 -3.10 10.49 2.64
N ASP A 233 -3.93 11.23 1.92
CA ASP A 233 -3.53 12.18 0.87
C ASP A 233 -2.98 13.47 1.50
N SER A 234 -1.89 13.35 2.23
CA SER A 234 -1.22 14.46 2.92
C SER A 234 0.29 14.26 2.89
N TYR A 235 1.03 15.35 2.91
CA TYR A 235 2.48 15.31 2.92
C TYR A 235 3.02 14.42 4.05
N ALA A 236 3.99 13.58 3.72
CA ALA A 236 4.65 12.63 4.63
C ALA A 236 3.71 11.63 5.34
N GLN A 237 2.45 11.50 4.88
CA GLN A 237 1.61 10.36 5.21
C GLN A 237 1.96 9.15 4.33
N THR A 238 1.59 7.97 4.81
CA THR A 238 1.92 6.72 4.12
C THR A 238 0.72 5.81 4.04
N VAL A 239 0.69 5.01 2.98
CA VAL A 239 -0.26 3.90 2.82
C VAL A 239 0.50 2.58 2.76
N VAL A 240 -0.16 1.47 3.11
CA VAL A 240 0.44 0.15 2.95
C VAL A 240 0.77 -0.10 1.48
N ALA A 241 2.02 -0.52 1.24
CA ALA A 241 2.51 -0.77 -0.12
C ALA A 241 1.79 -1.96 -0.78
N PRO A 242 1.63 -1.94 -2.12
CA PRO A 242 1.28 -3.14 -2.86
C PRO A 242 2.22 -4.29 -2.51
N TYR A 243 1.67 -5.49 -2.38
CA TYR A 243 2.38 -6.72 -2.02
C TYR A 243 3.00 -6.74 -0.60
N SER A 244 2.71 -5.77 0.24
CA SER A 244 3.15 -5.77 1.65
C SER A 244 2.34 -6.77 2.48
N VAL A 245 3.03 -7.61 3.24
CA VAL A 245 2.42 -8.46 4.27
C VAL A 245 1.86 -7.59 5.39
N ARG A 246 0.78 -8.02 6.03
CA ARG A 246 0.20 -7.36 7.21
C ARG A 246 0.51 -8.16 8.47
N ALA A 247 0.86 -7.45 9.52
CA ALA A 247 1.23 -8.00 10.81
C ALA A 247 -0.02 -8.39 11.62
N ARG A 248 -0.71 -9.43 11.15
CA ARG A 248 -1.90 -10.02 11.78
C ARG A 248 -1.96 -11.52 11.49
N PRO A 249 -2.69 -12.30 12.27
CA PRO A 249 -2.89 -13.73 11.98
C PRO A 249 -3.29 -13.95 10.52
N GLY A 250 -2.80 -15.01 9.90
CA GLY A 250 -2.97 -15.31 8.48
C GLY A 250 -1.97 -14.64 7.55
N ALA A 251 -1.13 -13.70 8.04
CA ALA A 251 -0.12 -12.98 7.24
C ALA A 251 -0.66 -12.51 5.88
N HIS A 252 -1.84 -11.86 5.92
CA HIS A 252 -2.53 -11.37 4.71
C HIS A 252 -1.67 -10.36 3.96
N VAL A 253 -1.88 -10.25 2.65
CA VAL A 253 -1.11 -9.38 1.77
C VAL A 253 -2.00 -8.27 1.19
N ALA A 254 -1.48 -7.05 1.17
CA ALA A 254 -2.09 -5.92 0.47
C ALA A 254 -1.92 -6.12 -1.04
N THR A 255 -2.92 -6.70 -1.69
CA THR A 255 -2.80 -7.28 -3.03
C THR A 255 -3.47 -6.41 -4.09
N PRO A 256 -2.74 -5.93 -5.12
CA PRO A 256 -3.31 -5.36 -6.33
C PRO A 256 -4.28 -6.34 -7.00
N LEU A 257 -5.41 -5.83 -7.49
CA LEU A 257 -6.48 -6.62 -8.10
C LEU A 257 -6.82 -6.09 -9.48
N HIS A 258 -7.23 -6.98 -10.38
CA HIS A 258 -8.08 -6.60 -11.50
C HIS A 258 -9.47 -6.21 -10.99
N TRP A 259 -10.17 -5.34 -11.71
CA TRP A 259 -11.50 -4.90 -11.29
C TRP A 259 -12.53 -6.04 -11.28
N GLU A 260 -12.33 -7.06 -12.11
CA GLU A 260 -13.12 -8.28 -12.14
C GLU A 260 -12.96 -9.08 -10.85
N GLU A 261 -11.73 -9.15 -10.32
CA GLU A 261 -11.48 -9.79 -9.01
C GLU A 261 -12.12 -8.98 -7.87
N ALA A 262 -12.04 -7.64 -7.95
CA ALA A 262 -12.70 -6.78 -6.97
C ALA A 262 -14.24 -6.85 -7.05
N ALA A 263 -14.79 -7.18 -8.21
CA ALA A 263 -16.23 -7.38 -8.39
C ALA A 263 -16.74 -8.74 -7.89
N ASP A 264 -15.85 -9.73 -7.69
CA ASP A 264 -16.21 -11.06 -7.19
C ASP A 264 -16.81 -10.96 -5.77
N PRO A 265 -18.08 -11.37 -5.55
CA PRO A 265 -18.68 -11.41 -4.21
C PRO A 265 -17.96 -12.36 -3.25
N GLY A 266 -17.20 -13.33 -3.77
CA GLY A 266 -16.39 -14.26 -2.99
C GLY A 266 -15.04 -13.68 -2.54
N LEU A 267 -14.70 -12.44 -2.93
CA LEU A 267 -13.49 -11.78 -2.46
C LEU A 267 -13.58 -11.51 -0.96
N THR A 268 -12.55 -11.92 -0.23
CA THR A 268 -12.39 -11.62 1.20
C THR A 268 -11.08 -10.89 1.47
N PRO A 269 -10.94 -10.16 2.58
CA PRO A 269 -9.68 -9.54 2.97
C PRO A 269 -8.55 -10.54 3.18
N ALA A 270 -8.89 -11.80 3.48
CA ALA A 270 -7.98 -12.89 3.80
C ALA A 270 -7.60 -13.75 2.58
N ARG A 271 -8.14 -13.47 1.39
CA ARG A 271 -7.96 -14.31 0.20
C ARG A 271 -6.49 -14.53 -0.16
N PHE A 272 -5.65 -13.51 0.03
CA PHE A 272 -4.24 -13.55 -0.35
C PHE A 272 -3.37 -13.45 0.90
N THR A 273 -2.54 -14.47 1.09
CA THR A 273 -1.61 -14.55 2.21
C THR A 273 -0.18 -14.65 1.71
N LEU A 274 0.79 -14.51 2.60
CA LEU A 274 2.20 -14.72 2.32
C LEU A 274 2.46 -16.08 1.62
N ARG A 275 1.71 -17.14 1.98
CA ARG A 275 1.90 -18.48 1.41
C ARG A 275 1.17 -18.72 0.10
N THR A 276 0.04 -18.03 -0.15
CA THR A 276 -0.81 -18.33 -1.31
C THR A 276 -0.65 -17.36 -2.48
N LEU A 277 -0.09 -16.16 -2.24
CA LEU A 277 0.02 -15.15 -3.31
C LEU A 277 0.92 -15.58 -4.46
N GLY A 278 1.97 -16.38 -4.19
CA GLY A 278 2.90 -16.85 -5.23
C GLY A 278 2.22 -17.60 -6.36
N GLU A 279 1.25 -18.47 -6.06
CA GLU A 279 0.47 -19.21 -7.06
C GLU A 279 -0.32 -18.28 -7.98
N ARG A 280 -0.96 -17.24 -7.41
CA ARG A 280 -1.67 -16.23 -8.19
C ARG A 280 -0.75 -15.46 -9.13
N LEU A 281 0.41 -15.05 -8.63
CA LEU A 281 1.38 -14.26 -9.43
C LEU A 281 1.99 -15.07 -10.58
N ALA A 282 2.06 -16.39 -10.47
CA ALA A 282 2.52 -17.27 -11.53
C ALA A 282 1.56 -17.29 -12.74
N GLY A 283 0.25 -17.12 -12.49
CA GLY A 283 -0.80 -17.21 -13.52
C GLY A 283 -1.47 -15.90 -13.90
N THR A 284 -1.20 -14.80 -13.19
CA THR A 284 -1.91 -13.54 -13.39
C THR A 284 -0.93 -12.39 -13.66
N PRO A 285 -1.07 -11.66 -14.78
CA PRO A 285 -0.31 -10.43 -14.98
C PRO A 285 -0.52 -9.44 -13.84
N ASP A 286 0.44 -8.53 -13.65
CA ASP A 286 0.30 -7.50 -12.63
C ASP A 286 -0.89 -6.58 -12.97
N PRO A 287 -1.95 -6.53 -12.12
CA PRO A 287 -3.13 -5.72 -12.36
C PRO A 287 -2.86 -4.22 -12.48
N TRP A 288 -1.74 -3.79 -11.92
CA TRP A 288 -1.32 -2.38 -11.94
C TRP A 288 -0.25 -2.10 -13.01
N ALA A 289 0.04 -3.08 -13.88
CA ALA A 289 0.96 -2.88 -14.99
C ALA A 289 0.52 -1.68 -15.85
N GLY A 290 1.44 -0.74 -16.02
CA GLY A 290 1.16 0.47 -16.79
C GLY A 290 0.49 1.62 -16.03
N MET A 291 0.24 1.51 -14.72
CA MET A 291 -0.28 2.59 -13.88
C MET A 291 0.50 3.92 -14.08
N SER A 292 1.81 3.85 -14.18
CA SER A 292 2.68 5.02 -14.39
C SER A 292 2.50 5.74 -15.74
N ARG A 293 1.78 5.14 -16.69
CA ARG A 293 1.44 5.77 -17.98
C ARG A 293 0.25 6.72 -17.86
N HIS A 294 -0.61 6.53 -16.88
CA HIS A 294 -1.72 7.41 -16.57
C HIS A 294 -1.23 8.52 -15.63
N ARG A 295 -1.41 9.77 -16.04
CA ARG A 295 -0.95 10.95 -15.30
C ARG A 295 -1.99 12.05 -15.43
N TYR A 296 -2.96 12.01 -14.53
CA TYR A 296 -4.09 12.93 -14.59
C TYR A 296 -3.79 14.26 -13.89
N ASP A 297 -4.26 15.32 -14.50
CA ASP A 297 -4.26 16.68 -13.97
C ASP A 297 -5.45 16.85 -13.02
N VAL A 298 -5.19 17.25 -11.77
CA VAL A 298 -6.23 17.37 -10.72
C VAL A 298 -7.24 18.45 -11.08
N ALA A 299 -6.79 19.60 -11.60
CA ALA A 299 -7.69 20.70 -11.96
C ALA A 299 -8.65 20.27 -13.08
N THR A 300 -8.15 19.49 -14.06
CA THR A 300 -8.98 18.92 -15.12
C THR A 300 -9.96 17.87 -14.57
N ALA A 301 -9.50 17.00 -13.67
CA ALA A 301 -10.36 16.01 -13.02
C ALA A 301 -11.49 16.68 -12.22
N ARG A 302 -11.19 17.73 -11.46
CA ARG A 302 -12.19 18.51 -10.71
C ARG A 302 -13.21 19.21 -11.59
N ARG A 303 -12.77 19.80 -12.72
CA ARG A 303 -13.72 20.40 -13.69
C ARG A 303 -14.69 19.36 -14.25
N ARG A 304 -14.22 18.16 -14.59
CA ARG A 304 -15.10 17.08 -15.06
C ARG A 304 -16.09 16.67 -13.97
N LEU A 305 -15.62 16.53 -12.73
CA LEU A 305 -16.46 16.17 -11.59
C LEU A 305 -17.55 17.22 -11.33
N ALA A 306 -17.20 18.52 -11.38
CA ALA A 306 -18.16 19.61 -11.22
C ALA A 306 -19.21 19.65 -12.34
N GLY A 307 -18.92 19.12 -13.51
CA GLY A 307 -19.86 19.01 -14.63
C GLY A 307 -20.89 17.89 -14.47
N LEU A 308 -20.80 17.04 -13.43
CA LEU A 308 -21.77 15.99 -13.10
C LEU A 308 -22.87 16.49 -12.15
N SER A 309 -22.77 17.70 -11.63
CA SER A 309 -23.65 18.32 -10.63
C SER A 309 -24.89 18.92 -11.26
#